data_af3903f5574b3bc9d721877cfde33d78
#
_entry.id   af3903f5574b3bc9d721877cfde33d78
#
_cell.length_a   1.000
_cell.length_b   1.000
_cell.length_c   1.000
_cell.angle_alpha   90.00
_cell.angle_beta   90.00
_cell.angle_gamma   90.00
#
_symmetry.space_group_name_H-M   'P 1'
#
loop_
_entity.id
_entity.type
_entity.pdbx_description
1 polymer ?
#
loop_
_entity_poly.entity_id
_entity_poly.type
_entity_poly.pdbx_seq_one_letter_code
_entity_poly.pdbx_strand_id
1 'polypeptide(L)'
;NVVESLMCELGIGGFMGVEDLLPGMKLMIEVGTDDKYYGELISHDDNVMTIRLNDDGIIADNTECKVQVTVGNVLYCWDKVCVKGTGAARTYSVFIESRPKINNRRKYPRVDIDNSCTVTIKDTGRSIECKLDNISANGFAFITRDACFMDHKSEEISMEIHDFVLARHNRLEGRVIRCSDDEGSYIVGCQMPEDDFFIRDYVSGRLKREKNQRK
;
A
#
# COMPACT_ATOMS: atom_id res chain seq x y z
N ASN A 1 -12.02 1.63 -0.08
CA ASN A 1 -11.71 2.53 -1.19
C ASN A 1 -12.51 2.06 -2.41
N VAL A 2 -13.35 2.95 -3.01
CA VAL A 2 -14.30 2.59 -4.08
C VAL A 2 -13.60 1.94 -5.27
N VAL A 3 -12.38 2.34 -5.58
CA VAL A 3 -11.57 1.80 -6.69
C VAL A 3 -11.11 0.37 -6.40
N GLU A 4 -10.68 0.06 -5.19
CA GLU A 4 -10.29 -1.31 -4.79
C GLU A 4 -11.49 -2.27 -4.79
N SER A 5 -12.67 -1.77 -4.43
CA SER A 5 -13.92 -2.54 -4.47
C SER A 5 -14.33 -2.87 -5.90
N LEU A 6 -14.29 -1.91 -6.81
CA LEU A 6 -14.62 -2.09 -8.23
C LEU A 6 -13.68 -3.08 -8.95
N MET A 7 -12.38 -3.01 -8.68
CA MET A 7 -11.39 -3.91 -9.28
C MET A 7 -11.53 -5.34 -8.76
N CYS A 8 -12.00 -5.51 -7.53
CA CYS A 8 -12.29 -6.81 -6.95
C CYS A 8 -13.59 -7.42 -7.51
N GLU A 9 -14.59 -6.59 -7.83
CA GLU A 9 -15.85 -7.02 -8.46
C GLU A 9 -15.68 -7.50 -9.91
N LEU A 10 -14.71 -6.93 -10.62
CA LEU A 10 -14.45 -7.28 -12.03
C LEU A 10 -13.67 -8.60 -12.18
N GLY A 11 -13.28 -9.27 -11.10
CA GLY A 11 -12.62 -10.57 -11.15
C GLY A 11 -11.27 -10.55 -11.86
N ILE A 12 -10.59 -9.40 -11.91
CA ILE A 12 -9.35 -9.19 -12.64
C ILE A 12 -8.20 -9.91 -11.92
N GLY A 13 -8.17 -11.24 -12.05
CA GLY A 13 -6.99 -12.07 -11.88
C GLY A 13 -6.19 -12.18 -13.19
N GLY A 14 -6.52 -11.37 -14.20
CA GLY A 14 -5.90 -11.30 -15.51
C GLY A 14 -4.93 -10.11 -15.62
N PHE A 15 -4.08 -10.15 -16.62
CA PHE A 15 -3.07 -9.13 -16.89
C PHE A 15 -3.73 -7.75 -17.04
N MET A 16 -3.38 -6.82 -16.16
CA MET A 16 -3.80 -5.43 -16.24
C MET A 16 -3.00 -4.74 -17.35
N GLY A 17 -3.69 -4.17 -18.33
CA GLY A 17 -3.13 -3.26 -19.33
C GLY A 17 -3.34 -1.79 -18.93
N VAL A 18 -3.01 -0.88 -19.82
CA VAL A 18 -3.30 0.57 -19.61
C VAL A 18 -4.80 0.79 -19.59
N GLU A 19 -5.55 0.01 -20.35
CA GLU A 19 -7.01 0.03 -20.49
C GLU A 19 -7.76 -0.25 -19.17
N ASP A 20 -7.10 -0.92 -18.22
CA ASP A 20 -7.70 -1.24 -16.92
C ASP A 20 -7.44 -0.18 -15.85
N LEU A 21 -6.65 0.84 -16.16
CA LEU A 21 -6.34 1.92 -15.23
C LEU A 21 -7.50 2.92 -15.16
N LEU A 22 -7.78 3.42 -13.98
CA LEU A 22 -8.87 4.38 -13.74
C LEU A 22 -8.31 5.77 -13.42
N PRO A 23 -8.94 6.84 -13.92
CA PRO A 23 -8.62 8.20 -13.51
C PRO A 23 -8.60 8.36 -11.98
N GLY A 24 -7.64 9.13 -11.46
CA GLY A 24 -7.41 9.31 -10.03
C GLY A 24 -6.50 8.26 -9.39
N MET A 25 -6.09 7.20 -10.10
CA MET A 25 -5.09 6.27 -9.60
C MET A 25 -3.75 6.97 -9.38
N LYS A 26 -3.17 6.72 -8.20
CA LYS A 26 -1.86 7.28 -7.84
C LYS A 26 -0.75 6.50 -8.52
N LEU A 27 0.24 7.24 -9.03
CA LEU A 27 1.39 6.67 -9.71
C LEU A 27 2.69 7.34 -9.26
N MET A 28 3.79 6.64 -9.52
CA MET A 28 5.14 7.15 -9.32
C MET A 28 5.90 7.05 -10.64
N ILE A 29 6.61 8.10 -10.99
CA ILE A 29 7.53 8.16 -12.12
C ILE A 29 8.94 8.23 -11.57
N GLU A 30 9.79 7.33 -12.01
CA GLU A 30 11.20 7.26 -11.64
C GLU A 30 12.04 7.61 -12.88
N VAL A 31 12.79 8.71 -12.78
CA VAL A 31 13.69 9.21 -13.83
C VAL A 31 15.13 8.98 -13.39
N GLY A 32 15.88 8.19 -14.16
CA GLY A 32 17.22 7.78 -13.73
C GLY A 32 17.18 6.91 -12.46
N THR A 33 18.14 7.12 -11.56
CA THR A 33 18.26 6.33 -10.31
C THR A 33 17.67 7.01 -9.09
N ASP A 34 17.57 8.34 -9.09
CA ASP A 34 17.35 9.11 -7.85
C ASP A 34 16.09 9.98 -7.89
N ASP A 35 15.66 10.42 -9.07
CA ASP A 35 14.53 11.33 -9.19
C ASP A 35 13.20 10.58 -9.22
N LYS A 36 12.33 10.88 -8.25
CA LYS A 36 10.99 10.30 -8.11
C LYS A 36 9.93 11.39 -8.06
N TYR A 37 8.97 11.27 -8.95
CA TYR A 37 7.82 12.15 -9.05
C TYR A 37 6.55 11.36 -8.73
N TYR A 38 5.65 11.98 -7.98
CA TYR A 38 4.35 11.39 -7.65
C TYR A 38 3.24 12.14 -8.34
N GLY A 39 2.23 11.44 -8.79
CA GLY A 39 1.13 12.03 -9.51
C GLY A 39 -0.10 11.13 -9.54
N GLU A 40 -1.04 11.53 -10.37
CA GLU A 40 -2.28 10.80 -10.60
C GLU A 40 -2.56 10.66 -12.09
N LEU A 41 -3.23 9.56 -12.44
CA LEU A 41 -3.76 9.35 -13.79
C LEU A 41 -4.95 10.27 -14.01
N ILE A 42 -4.93 11.04 -15.08
CA ILE A 42 -6.05 11.90 -15.51
C ILE A 42 -6.95 11.14 -16.49
N SER A 43 -6.33 10.54 -17.49
CA SER A 43 -7.01 9.74 -18.53
C SER A 43 -6.01 8.81 -19.20
N HIS A 44 -6.51 7.86 -19.95
CA HIS A 44 -5.72 7.09 -20.88
C HIS A 44 -6.48 6.94 -22.21
N ASP A 45 -5.73 6.75 -23.28
CA ASP A 45 -6.23 6.45 -24.61
C ASP A 45 -5.24 5.51 -25.28
N ASP A 46 -5.69 4.30 -25.65
CA ASP A 46 -4.85 3.21 -26.14
C ASP A 46 -3.57 3.01 -25.29
N ASN A 47 -2.43 3.38 -25.88
CA ASN A 47 -1.11 3.23 -25.25
C ASN A 47 -0.56 4.55 -24.65
N VAL A 48 -1.40 5.52 -24.40
CA VAL A 48 -1.00 6.82 -23.84
C VAL A 48 -1.73 7.08 -22.53
N MET A 49 -0.98 7.28 -21.45
CA MET A 49 -1.52 7.79 -20.21
C MET A 49 -1.31 9.30 -20.12
N THR A 50 -2.35 10.04 -19.77
CA THR A 50 -2.22 11.45 -19.37
C THR A 50 -2.17 11.51 -17.85
N ILE A 51 -1.12 12.09 -17.32
CA ILE A 51 -0.84 12.14 -15.87
C ILE A 51 -0.66 13.58 -15.42
N ARG A 52 -0.93 13.86 -14.14
CA ARG A 52 -0.64 15.11 -13.47
C ARG A 52 0.26 14.87 -12.27
N LEU A 53 1.37 15.61 -12.17
CA LEU A 53 2.25 15.57 -11.00
C LEU A 53 1.61 16.31 -9.81
N ASN A 54 1.86 15.82 -8.60
CA ASN A 54 1.37 16.41 -7.35
C ASN A 54 2.14 17.67 -6.95
N ASP A 55 3.40 17.75 -7.34
CA ASP A 55 4.33 18.82 -7.05
C ASP A 55 4.73 19.59 -8.32
N ASP A 56 5.53 20.65 -8.16
CA ASP A 56 6.01 21.49 -9.28
C ASP A 56 7.25 20.87 -9.99
N GLY A 57 7.45 19.57 -9.86
CA GLY A 57 8.51 18.86 -10.57
C GLY A 57 8.37 18.99 -12.09
N ILE A 58 9.50 19.12 -12.75
CA ILE A 58 9.58 19.23 -14.21
C ILE A 58 10.33 18.01 -14.75
N ILE A 59 9.66 17.30 -15.66
CA ILE A 59 10.27 16.21 -16.41
C ILE A 59 10.52 16.73 -17.82
N ALA A 60 11.75 16.63 -18.31
CA ALA A 60 12.08 17.07 -19.67
C ALA A 60 11.38 16.19 -20.71
N ASP A 61 11.02 16.81 -21.84
CA ASP A 61 10.40 16.08 -22.96
C ASP A 61 11.30 14.97 -23.49
N ASN A 62 10.68 13.85 -23.87
CA ASN A 62 11.33 12.64 -24.37
C ASN A 62 12.28 11.98 -23.37
N THR A 63 12.07 12.23 -22.08
CA THR A 63 12.79 11.54 -21.02
C THR A 63 12.30 10.09 -20.92
N GLU A 64 13.24 9.15 -20.97
CA GLU A 64 12.96 7.74 -20.64
C GLU A 64 12.84 7.60 -19.13
N CYS A 65 11.75 6.99 -18.67
CA CYS A 65 11.48 6.82 -17.27
C CYS A 65 10.80 5.48 -16.99
N LYS A 66 10.56 5.19 -15.74
CA LYS A 66 9.79 4.05 -15.26
C LYS A 66 8.52 4.56 -14.58
N VAL A 67 7.37 4.02 -14.98
CA VAL A 67 6.09 4.33 -14.33
C VAL A 67 5.64 3.15 -13.48
N GLN A 68 5.17 3.46 -12.29
CA GLN A 68 4.70 2.47 -11.33
C GLN A 68 3.31 2.86 -10.83
N VAL A 69 2.36 1.93 -10.92
CA VAL A 69 1.02 2.05 -10.37
C VAL A 69 0.79 0.93 -9.37
N THR A 70 0.28 1.26 -8.19
CA THR A 70 -0.07 0.26 -7.18
C THR A 70 -1.58 0.09 -7.12
N VAL A 71 -2.05 -1.13 -7.34
CA VAL A 71 -3.45 -1.50 -7.19
C VAL A 71 -3.55 -2.61 -6.15
N GLY A 72 -4.15 -2.31 -5.01
CA GLY A 72 -4.15 -3.23 -3.89
C GLY A 72 -2.73 -3.65 -3.46
N ASN A 73 -2.43 -4.93 -3.58
CA ASN A 73 -1.12 -5.49 -3.22
C ASN A 73 -0.15 -5.64 -4.40
N VAL A 74 -0.59 -5.28 -5.59
CA VAL A 74 0.15 -5.51 -6.84
C VAL A 74 0.76 -4.20 -7.31
N LEU A 75 2.03 -4.24 -7.66
CA LEU A 75 2.77 -3.16 -8.29
C LEU A 75 2.90 -3.47 -9.79
N TYR A 76 2.31 -2.63 -10.61
CA TYR A 76 2.45 -2.63 -12.06
C TYR A 76 3.57 -1.68 -12.44
N CYS A 77 4.55 -2.17 -13.19
CA CYS A 77 5.73 -1.41 -13.59
C CYS A 77 5.88 -1.41 -15.09
N TRP A 78 5.90 -0.23 -15.71
CA TRP A 78 6.30 -0.04 -17.10
C TRP A 78 7.70 0.57 -17.11
N ASP A 79 8.66 -0.19 -17.59
CA ASP A 79 10.03 0.28 -17.76
C ASP A 79 10.18 0.93 -19.15
N LYS A 80 11.10 1.88 -19.26
CA LYS A 80 11.47 2.52 -20.53
C LYS A 80 10.30 3.18 -21.26
N VAL A 81 9.46 3.86 -20.54
CA VAL A 81 8.39 4.67 -21.11
C VAL A 81 8.89 6.07 -21.43
N CYS A 82 8.35 6.69 -22.45
CA CYS A 82 8.71 8.04 -22.86
C CYS A 82 7.68 9.05 -22.31
N VAL A 83 8.15 10.14 -21.74
CA VAL A 83 7.31 11.22 -21.19
C VAL A 83 7.42 12.47 -22.05
N LYS A 84 6.29 13.15 -22.29
CA LYS A 84 6.22 14.41 -23.01
C LYS A 84 5.25 15.36 -22.35
N GLY A 85 5.65 16.62 -22.16
CA GLY A 85 4.76 17.67 -21.65
C GLY A 85 3.59 17.93 -22.58
N THR A 86 2.41 18.13 -22.04
CA THR A 86 1.19 18.44 -22.81
C THR A 86 1.01 19.94 -23.07
N GLY A 87 1.87 20.78 -22.50
CA GLY A 87 1.71 22.24 -22.45
C GLY A 87 0.82 22.73 -21.31
N ALA A 88 0.06 21.88 -20.65
CA ALA A 88 -0.65 22.21 -19.42
C ALA A 88 0.27 22.03 -18.20
N ALA A 89 0.10 22.87 -17.18
CA ALA A 89 0.94 22.83 -16.00
C ALA A 89 0.95 21.44 -15.35
N ARG A 90 2.14 20.91 -15.08
CA ARG A 90 2.39 19.61 -14.41
C ARG A 90 1.73 18.41 -15.09
N THR A 91 1.31 18.53 -16.35
CA THR A 91 0.59 17.49 -17.07
C THR A 91 1.44 16.93 -18.19
N TYR A 92 1.53 15.61 -18.23
CA TYR A 92 2.40 14.87 -19.14
C TYR A 92 1.64 13.75 -19.83
N SER A 93 2.01 13.47 -21.08
CA SER A 93 1.66 12.23 -21.78
C SER A 93 2.78 11.20 -21.60
N VAL A 94 2.41 10.01 -21.20
CA VAL A 94 3.31 8.87 -21.03
C VAL A 94 2.97 7.82 -22.08
N PHE A 95 3.94 7.51 -22.94
CA PHE A 95 3.76 6.58 -24.05
C PHE A 95 4.19 5.18 -23.62
N ILE A 96 3.25 4.24 -23.65
CA ILE A 96 3.41 2.85 -23.22
C ILE A 96 3.52 1.93 -24.44
N GLU A 97 4.66 1.29 -24.61
CA GLU A 97 4.91 0.36 -25.72
C GLU A 97 4.87 -1.11 -25.32
N SER A 98 4.81 -1.39 -24.02
CA SER A 98 4.92 -2.74 -23.48
C SER A 98 3.90 -3.02 -22.38
N ARG A 99 3.65 -4.30 -22.14
CA ARG A 99 2.86 -4.73 -20.97
C ARG A 99 3.64 -4.46 -19.68
N PRO A 100 2.95 -4.19 -18.56
CA PRO A 100 3.62 -3.97 -17.29
C PRO A 100 4.27 -5.25 -16.77
N LYS A 101 5.39 -5.10 -16.10
CA LYS A 101 5.90 -6.11 -15.18
C LYS A 101 5.07 -6.09 -13.91
N ILE A 102 4.63 -7.25 -13.46
CA ILE A 102 3.78 -7.40 -12.29
C ILE A 102 4.64 -7.88 -11.11
N ASN A 103 4.68 -7.11 -10.05
CA ASN A 103 5.41 -7.43 -8.85
C ASN A 103 4.47 -7.42 -7.64
N ASN A 104 4.43 -8.51 -6.89
CA ASN A 104 3.81 -8.51 -5.58
C ASN A 104 4.73 -7.77 -4.60
N ARG A 105 4.31 -6.60 -4.11
CA ARG A 105 5.08 -5.80 -3.14
C ARG A 105 5.19 -6.48 -1.78
N ARG A 106 4.25 -7.38 -1.48
CA ARG A 106 4.17 -8.01 -0.17
C ARG A 106 4.52 -9.49 -0.25
N LYS A 107 5.44 -9.92 0.59
CA LYS A 107 5.77 -11.33 0.78
C LYS A 107 4.56 -12.13 1.25
N TYR A 108 3.75 -11.53 2.12
CA TYR A 108 2.53 -12.12 2.67
C TYR A 108 1.31 -11.24 2.44
N PRO A 109 0.15 -11.84 2.15
CA PRO A 109 -1.11 -11.10 2.09
C PRO A 109 -1.50 -10.59 3.48
N ARG A 110 -2.41 -9.63 3.51
CA ARG A 110 -2.98 -9.05 4.73
C ARG A 110 -4.48 -9.28 4.75
N VAL A 111 -5.03 -9.32 5.95
CA VAL A 111 -6.48 -9.25 6.19
C VAL A 111 -6.77 -8.12 7.15
N ASP A 112 -7.89 -7.45 6.90
CA ASP A 112 -8.36 -6.40 7.78
C ASP A 112 -8.91 -7.02 9.06
N ILE A 113 -8.56 -6.40 10.18
CA ILE A 113 -8.95 -6.80 11.54
C ILE A 113 -9.54 -5.55 12.18
N ASP A 114 -10.52 -5.74 13.05
CA ASP A 114 -11.22 -4.64 13.71
C ASP A 114 -11.28 -4.83 15.23
N ASN A 115 -10.21 -5.39 15.80
CA ASN A 115 -10.13 -5.66 17.23
C ASN A 115 -9.49 -4.48 17.97
N SER A 116 -10.02 -4.19 19.16
CA SER A 116 -9.32 -3.36 20.12
C SER A 116 -8.01 -4.02 20.53
N CYS A 117 -7.00 -3.23 20.81
CA CYS A 117 -5.69 -3.73 21.25
C CYS A 117 -5.00 -2.72 22.16
N THR A 118 -4.11 -3.22 23.00
CA THR A 118 -3.22 -2.39 23.83
C THR A 118 -1.81 -2.51 23.28
N VAL A 119 -1.19 -1.39 22.92
CA VAL A 119 0.19 -1.32 22.45
C VAL A 119 1.07 -0.77 23.56
N THR A 120 2.14 -1.49 23.89
CA THR A 120 3.15 -1.06 24.87
C THR A 120 4.47 -0.79 24.17
N ILE A 121 4.99 0.43 24.33
CA ILE A 121 6.33 0.82 23.87
C ILE A 121 7.34 0.22 24.85
N LYS A 122 8.24 -0.64 24.38
CA LYS A 122 9.11 -1.42 25.27
C LYS A 122 10.08 -0.56 26.07
N ASP A 123 10.64 0.46 25.47
CA ASP A 123 11.67 1.30 26.10
C ASP A 123 11.12 2.15 27.23
N THR A 124 9.88 2.61 27.11
CA THR A 124 9.24 3.50 28.12
C THR A 124 8.25 2.78 29.02
N GLY A 125 7.80 1.58 28.64
CA GLY A 125 6.70 0.86 29.31
C GLY A 125 5.33 1.53 29.13
N ARG A 126 5.22 2.57 28.30
CA ARG A 126 3.97 3.29 28.06
C ARG A 126 3.01 2.40 27.27
N SER A 127 1.79 2.25 27.77
CA SER A 127 0.71 1.51 27.11
C SER A 127 -0.33 2.46 26.55
N ILE A 128 -0.85 2.15 25.37
CA ILE A 128 -1.76 2.98 24.59
C ILE A 128 -2.87 2.09 24.03
N GLU A 129 -4.12 2.47 24.25
CA GLU A 129 -5.27 1.82 23.63
C GLU A 129 -5.35 2.18 22.14
N CYS A 130 -5.44 1.16 21.33
CA CYS A 130 -5.40 1.26 19.88
C CYS A 130 -6.43 0.32 19.24
N LYS A 131 -6.52 0.37 17.92
CA LYS A 131 -7.34 -0.52 17.10
C LYS A 131 -6.45 -1.22 16.08
N LEU A 132 -6.43 -2.54 16.09
CA LEU A 132 -5.72 -3.32 15.07
C LEU A 132 -6.45 -3.15 13.73
N ASP A 133 -5.75 -2.63 12.73
CA ASP A 133 -6.27 -2.36 11.39
C ASP A 133 -6.13 -3.57 10.47
N ASN A 134 -4.91 -4.07 10.32
CA ASN A 134 -4.65 -5.24 9.49
C ASN A 134 -3.47 -6.06 10.01
N ILE A 135 -3.43 -7.34 9.61
CA ILE A 135 -2.39 -8.29 10.00
C ILE A 135 -1.95 -9.15 8.83
N SER A 136 -0.67 -9.53 8.82
CA SER A 136 -0.06 -10.51 7.92
C SER A 136 0.91 -11.40 8.68
N ALA A 137 1.44 -12.43 8.04
CA ALA A 137 2.40 -13.34 8.65
C ALA A 137 3.69 -12.69 9.18
N ASN A 138 4.04 -11.48 8.74
CA ASN A 138 5.29 -10.81 9.11
C ASN A 138 5.12 -9.37 9.59
N GLY A 139 3.90 -8.93 9.86
CA GLY A 139 3.65 -7.59 10.33
C GLY A 139 2.18 -7.27 10.49
N PHE A 140 1.93 -6.15 11.15
CA PHE A 140 0.60 -5.65 11.45
C PHE A 140 0.55 -4.13 11.35
N ALA A 141 -0.65 -3.59 11.28
CA ALA A 141 -0.88 -2.15 11.39
C ALA A 141 -1.99 -1.89 12.41
N PHE A 142 -1.89 -0.79 13.11
CA PHE A 142 -2.91 -0.33 14.04
C PHE A 142 -3.19 1.16 13.87
N ILE A 143 -4.36 1.57 14.34
CA ILE A 143 -4.82 2.96 14.33
C ILE A 143 -4.81 3.46 15.77
N THR A 144 -4.27 4.66 15.98
CA THR A 144 -4.25 5.35 17.26
C THR A 144 -4.54 6.84 17.07
N ARG A 145 -4.99 7.51 18.14
CA ARG A 145 -5.07 8.97 18.19
C ARG A 145 -3.85 9.62 18.83
N ASP A 146 -2.92 8.82 19.31
CA ASP A 146 -1.71 9.29 19.96
C ASP A 146 -0.61 9.55 18.90
N ALA A 147 -0.16 10.79 18.84
CA ALA A 147 0.87 11.23 17.88
C ALA A 147 2.28 10.72 18.20
N CYS A 148 2.49 10.05 19.34
CA CYS A 148 3.84 9.67 19.79
C CYS A 148 4.61 8.82 18.76
N PHE A 149 3.92 8.03 17.93
CA PHE A 149 4.56 7.19 16.92
C PHE A 149 5.09 7.95 15.70
N MET A 150 4.77 9.23 15.54
CA MET A 150 5.33 10.06 14.44
C MET A 150 6.85 10.21 14.57
N ASP A 151 7.34 10.35 15.79
CA ASP A 151 8.75 10.54 16.08
C ASP A 151 9.46 9.24 16.50
N HIS A 152 8.72 8.15 16.70
CA HIS A 152 9.19 6.86 17.22
C HIS A 152 9.32 5.78 16.13
N LYS A 153 9.94 6.11 14.99
CA LYS A 153 10.33 5.08 14.01
C LYS A 153 11.46 4.22 14.58
N SER A 154 11.35 2.92 14.36
CA SER A 154 12.25 1.87 14.87
C SER A 154 12.05 1.46 16.33
N GLU A 155 11.08 2.03 17.04
CA GLU A 155 10.71 1.59 18.38
C GLU A 155 10.20 0.15 18.39
N GLU A 156 10.61 -0.58 19.41
CA GLU A 156 10.07 -1.92 19.65
C GLU A 156 8.81 -1.84 20.50
N ILE A 157 7.80 -2.53 20.06
CA ILE A 157 6.50 -2.57 20.72
C ILE A 157 6.03 -3.99 20.97
N SER A 158 5.19 -4.14 21.99
CA SER A 158 4.36 -5.33 22.23
C SER A 158 2.91 -4.92 22.08
N MET A 159 2.11 -5.69 21.37
CA MET A 159 0.68 -5.49 21.20
C MET A 159 -0.08 -6.67 21.81
N GLU A 160 -1.09 -6.39 22.60
CA GLU A 160 -2.07 -7.37 23.04
C GLU A 160 -3.41 -7.10 22.38
N ILE A 161 -3.92 -8.09 21.62
CA ILE A 161 -5.17 -7.99 20.86
C ILE A 161 -6.30 -8.53 21.74
N HIS A 162 -7.32 -7.71 21.96
CA HIS A 162 -8.47 -8.11 22.75
C HIS A 162 -9.43 -8.97 21.91
N ASP A 163 -9.99 -10.00 22.51
CA ASP A 163 -10.98 -10.89 21.89
C ASP A 163 -10.54 -11.48 20.53
N PHE A 164 -9.23 -11.70 20.38
CA PHE A 164 -8.70 -12.25 19.13
C PHE A 164 -9.07 -13.72 18.97
N VAL A 165 -9.52 -14.09 17.76
CA VAL A 165 -9.94 -15.46 17.46
C VAL A 165 -8.83 -16.51 17.67
N LEU A 166 -7.55 -16.11 17.53
CA LEU A 166 -6.39 -16.91 17.85
C LEU A 166 -5.89 -16.56 19.26
N ALA A 167 -6.66 -16.91 20.30
CA ALA A 167 -6.41 -16.48 21.69
C ALA A 167 -4.98 -16.79 22.21
N ARG A 168 -4.31 -17.82 21.68
CA ARG A 168 -2.91 -18.14 22.02
C ARG A 168 -1.87 -17.29 21.28
N HIS A 169 -2.30 -16.53 20.28
CA HIS A 169 -1.47 -15.65 19.45
C HIS A 169 -2.02 -14.21 19.47
N ASN A 170 -2.66 -13.84 20.57
CA ASN A 170 -3.19 -12.49 20.77
C ASN A 170 -2.11 -11.46 21.14
N ARG A 171 -0.88 -11.91 21.40
CA ARG A 171 0.25 -11.03 21.69
C ARG A 171 1.25 -11.05 20.54
N LEU A 172 1.52 -9.85 20.00
CA LEU A 172 2.45 -9.64 18.90
C LEU A 172 3.60 -8.76 19.37
N GLU A 173 4.79 -9.08 18.89
CA GLU A 173 5.97 -8.23 19.03
C GLU A 173 6.27 -7.61 17.68
N GLY A 174 6.69 -6.35 17.67
CA GLY A 174 7.02 -5.69 16.42
C GLY A 174 7.89 -4.47 16.59
N ARG A 175 8.44 -4.01 15.45
CA ARG A 175 9.15 -2.75 15.35
C ARG A 175 8.37 -1.81 14.47
N VAL A 176 8.19 -0.57 14.91
CA VAL A 176 7.54 0.48 14.13
C VAL A 176 8.40 0.81 12.91
N ILE A 177 7.85 0.66 11.71
CA ILE A 177 8.53 0.97 10.44
C ILE A 177 7.97 2.20 9.74
N ARG A 178 6.73 2.57 10.03
CA ARG A 178 6.09 3.78 9.50
C ARG A 178 4.98 4.26 10.40
N CYS A 179 4.75 5.56 10.40
CA CYS A 179 3.56 6.20 10.91
C CYS A 179 3.08 7.21 9.87
N SER A 180 1.80 7.27 9.61
CA SER A 180 1.17 8.24 8.71
C SER A 180 -0.03 8.86 9.37
N ASP A 181 -0.20 10.18 9.22
CA ASP A 181 -1.40 10.90 9.64
C ASP A 181 -2.55 10.60 8.67
N ASP A 182 -3.72 10.35 9.21
CA ASP A 182 -4.98 10.11 8.49
C ASP A 182 -6.11 10.88 9.20
N GLU A 183 -6.25 12.16 8.86
CA GLU A 183 -7.29 13.07 9.35
C GLU A 183 -7.46 13.10 10.90
N GLY A 184 -6.33 13.16 11.62
CA GLY A 184 -6.31 13.23 13.09
C GLY A 184 -6.29 11.86 13.78
N SER A 185 -6.10 10.81 13.02
CA SER A 185 -5.71 9.49 13.48
C SER A 185 -4.36 9.11 12.86
N TYR A 186 -3.64 8.22 13.48
CA TYR A 186 -2.34 7.78 13.01
C TYR A 186 -2.39 6.29 12.67
N ILE A 187 -1.99 5.95 11.44
CA ILE A 187 -1.83 4.57 11.01
C ILE A 187 -0.37 4.18 11.19
N VAL A 188 -0.14 3.26 12.11
CA VAL A 188 1.20 2.78 12.47
C VAL A 188 1.41 1.39 11.90
N GLY A 189 2.41 1.25 11.05
CA GLY A 189 2.80 -0.03 10.45
C GLY A 189 4.01 -0.63 11.15
N CYS A 190 3.92 -1.90 11.54
CA CYS A 190 4.94 -2.63 12.27
C CYS A 190 5.39 -3.88 11.53
N GLN A 191 6.66 -4.21 11.67
CA GLN A 191 7.24 -5.46 11.21
C GLN A 191 7.49 -6.37 12.40
N MET A 192 7.08 -7.63 12.30
CA MET A 192 7.39 -8.66 13.28
C MET A 192 8.84 -9.15 13.10
N PRO A 193 9.52 -9.57 14.18
CA PRO A 193 10.90 -10.05 14.10
C PRO A 193 11.01 -11.34 13.27
N GLU A 194 10.00 -12.17 13.31
CA GLU A 194 9.93 -13.45 12.59
C GLU A 194 8.56 -13.61 11.92
N ASP A 195 8.51 -14.48 10.89
CA ASP A 195 7.26 -14.86 10.23
C ASP A 195 6.43 -15.77 11.16
N ASP A 196 5.20 -15.36 11.48
CA ASP A 196 4.29 -16.17 12.30
C ASP A 196 3.48 -17.14 11.43
N PHE A 197 3.70 -18.43 11.64
CA PHE A 197 3.06 -19.50 10.89
C PHE A 197 1.54 -19.57 11.16
N PHE A 198 1.12 -19.38 12.42
CA PHE A 198 -0.30 -19.47 12.78
C PHE A 198 -1.11 -18.29 12.21
N ILE A 199 -0.53 -17.08 12.26
CA ILE A 199 -1.12 -15.91 11.62
C ILE A 199 -1.17 -16.09 10.10
N ARG A 200 -0.15 -16.67 9.48
CA ARG A 200 -0.14 -16.99 8.06
C ARG A 200 -1.31 -17.89 7.66
N ASP A 201 -1.54 -18.96 8.42
CA ASP A 201 -2.63 -19.88 8.15
C ASP A 201 -4.00 -19.25 8.39
N TYR A 202 -4.15 -18.44 9.44
CA TYR A 202 -5.34 -17.67 9.71
C TYR A 202 -5.68 -16.72 8.56
N VAL A 203 -4.72 -15.92 8.11
CA VAL A 203 -4.85 -14.98 6.98
C VAL A 203 -5.25 -15.73 5.71
N SER A 204 -4.57 -16.83 5.40
CA SER A 204 -4.87 -17.65 4.22
C SER A 204 -6.28 -18.25 4.28
N GLY A 205 -6.71 -18.68 5.45
CA GLY A 205 -8.05 -19.22 5.69
C GLY A 205 -9.15 -18.15 5.55
N ARG A 206 -8.91 -16.92 6.01
CA ARG A 206 -9.84 -15.79 5.86
C ARG A 206 -10.02 -15.42 4.40
N LEU A 207 -8.93 -15.22 3.66
CA LEU A 207 -8.97 -14.87 2.24
C LEU A 207 -9.70 -15.93 1.38
N LYS A 208 -9.53 -17.22 1.70
CA LYS A 208 -10.29 -18.29 1.02
C LYS A 208 -11.80 -18.19 1.27
N ARG A 209 -12.21 -17.89 2.50
CA ARG A 209 -13.63 -17.72 2.87
C ARG A 209 -14.26 -16.53 2.18
N GLU A 210 -13.58 -15.38 2.19
CA GLU A 210 -14.04 -14.16 1.53
C GLU A 210 -14.21 -14.35 0.01
N LYS A 211 -13.26 -15.07 -0.63
CA LYS A 211 -13.35 -15.41 -2.05
C LYS A 211 -14.53 -16.33 -2.38
N ASN A 212 -14.89 -17.24 -1.46
CA ASN A 212 -16.00 -18.15 -1.66
C ASN A 212 -17.38 -17.50 -1.41
N GLN A 213 -17.44 -16.45 -0.60
CA GLN A 213 -18.68 -15.70 -0.34
C GLN A 213 -19.04 -14.72 -1.46
N ARG A 214 -18.08 -14.40 -2.32
CA ARG A 214 -18.25 -13.48 -3.48
C ARG A 214 -18.60 -14.21 -4.79
N LYS A 215 -18.68 -15.53 -4.77
CA LYS A 215 -19.18 -16.38 -5.88
C LYS A 215 -20.62 -16.76 -5.66
#